data_ccca2f20249e1222eb02a7536fa01631
#
_entry.id   ccca2f20249e1222eb02a7536fa01631
#
_cell.length_a   1.000
_cell.length_b   1.000
_cell.length_c   1.000
_cell.angle_alpha   90.00
_cell.angle_beta   90.00
_cell.angle_gamma   90.00
#
_symmetry.space_group_name_H-M   'P 1'
#
loop_
_entity.id
_entity.type
_entity.pdbx_description
1 polymer ?
#
loop_
_entity_poly.entity_id
_entity_poly.type
_entity_poly.pdbx_seq_one_letter_code
_entity_poly.pdbx_strand_id
1 'polypeptide(L)'
;MNNFKNLISVLIIFMFTQSYGLSKEFIGVISAGIGDITNQKDEKLSTGSKIFYGDTIIVKEKSNAQILLLDETALTVGEKSELTIDDFVYDPETKVGKIVSSIKLGTVRIITGEISKQNPDNLNVKVPTGSIGARGTEFAVVTESNNKSTIILLGPGKNNTLGMIPGVLKVSDGFNSVDLTKPGFQSVVFE
;
A
#
# COMPACT_ATOMS: atom_id res chain seq x y z
N MET A 1 23.26 50.12 -27.21
CA MET A 1 23.95 49.30 -26.20
C MET A 1 23.01 48.84 -25.09
N ASN A 2 21.95 49.56 -24.69
CA ASN A 2 20.98 49.17 -23.68
C ASN A 2 20.05 48.00 -24.08
N ASN A 3 19.65 47.92 -25.34
CA ASN A 3 18.73 46.88 -25.81
C ASN A 3 19.36 45.49 -25.81
N PHE A 4 20.68 45.36 -25.97
CA PHE A 4 21.40 44.10 -25.95
C PHE A 4 21.53 43.51 -24.53
N LYS A 5 21.68 44.39 -23.52
CA LYS A 5 21.72 43.97 -22.10
C LYS A 5 20.36 43.48 -21.63
N ASN A 6 19.27 44.10 -22.07
CA ASN A 6 17.91 43.66 -21.75
C ASN A 6 17.54 42.33 -22.39
N LEU A 7 18.05 42.08 -23.62
CA LEU A 7 17.82 40.79 -24.34
C LEU A 7 18.56 39.63 -23.62
N ILE A 8 19.76 39.86 -23.13
CA ILE A 8 20.52 38.85 -22.37
C ILE A 8 19.87 38.57 -21.00
N SER A 9 19.33 39.57 -20.32
CA SER A 9 18.62 39.40 -19.04
C SER A 9 17.32 38.56 -19.23
N VAL A 10 16.58 38.77 -20.29
CA VAL A 10 15.36 37.98 -20.60
C VAL A 10 15.72 36.54 -20.95
N LEU A 11 16.83 36.31 -21.67
CA LEU A 11 17.29 34.97 -22.02
C LEU A 11 17.74 34.16 -20.78
N ILE A 12 18.38 34.81 -19.82
CA ILE A 12 18.82 34.18 -18.55
C ILE A 12 17.63 33.79 -17.68
N ILE A 13 16.59 34.63 -17.64
CA ILE A 13 15.36 34.32 -16.87
C ILE A 13 14.62 33.13 -17.48
N PHE A 14 14.63 32.97 -18.82
CA PHE A 14 13.99 31.83 -19.48
C PHE A 14 14.72 30.50 -19.29
N MET A 15 16.00 30.51 -18.97
CA MET A 15 16.78 29.28 -18.69
C MET A 15 16.54 28.69 -17.29
N PHE A 16 15.94 29.44 -16.35
CA PHE A 16 15.71 28.98 -14.98
C PHE A 16 14.32 28.35 -14.71
N THR A 17 13.46 28.27 -15.71
CA THR A 17 12.18 27.56 -15.59
C THR A 17 12.28 26.09 -16.01
N GLN A 18 13.34 25.38 -15.63
CA GLN A 18 13.33 23.94 -15.65
C GLN A 18 12.47 23.49 -14.47
N SER A 19 11.22 23.15 -14.76
CA SER A 19 10.36 22.40 -13.88
C SER A 19 11.09 21.11 -13.51
N TYR A 20 11.59 21.01 -12.29
CA TYR A 20 11.97 19.73 -11.70
C TYR A 20 10.70 18.91 -11.60
N GLY A 21 10.41 18.11 -12.60
CA GLY A 21 9.38 17.09 -12.51
C GLY A 21 9.82 16.16 -11.36
N LEU A 22 9.11 16.16 -10.25
CA LEU A 22 9.27 15.17 -9.19
C LEU A 22 9.05 13.81 -9.86
N SER A 23 10.14 13.08 -10.11
CA SER A 23 10.07 11.70 -10.55
C SER A 23 9.38 10.92 -9.45
N LYS A 24 8.20 10.36 -9.72
CA LYS A 24 7.52 9.47 -8.79
C LYS A 24 8.43 8.27 -8.51
N GLU A 25 8.63 7.96 -7.24
CA GLU A 25 9.44 6.82 -6.82
C GLU A 25 8.73 5.50 -7.16
N PHE A 26 9.45 4.60 -7.85
CA PHE A 26 8.99 3.26 -8.17
C PHE A 26 9.01 2.38 -6.92
N ILE A 27 7.89 1.75 -6.61
CA ILE A 27 7.73 0.97 -5.37
C ILE A 27 7.28 -0.47 -5.59
N GLY A 28 6.88 -0.85 -6.80
CA GLY A 28 6.40 -2.20 -7.09
C GLY A 28 5.77 -2.34 -8.46
N VAL A 29 5.20 -3.51 -8.73
CA VAL A 29 4.57 -3.86 -10.01
C VAL A 29 3.22 -4.55 -9.79
N ILE A 30 2.34 -4.47 -10.77
CA ILE A 30 1.22 -5.41 -10.91
C ILE A 30 1.81 -6.74 -11.37
N SER A 31 1.91 -7.71 -10.47
CA SER A 31 2.45 -9.05 -10.78
C SER A 31 1.47 -9.92 -11.54
N ALA A 32 0.16 -9.74 -11.30
CA ALA A 32 -0.93 -10.33 -12.06
C ALA A 32 -2.16 -9.41 -12.05
N GLY A 33 -2.87 -9.33 -13.15
CA GLY A 33 -4.09 -8.51 -13.27
C GLY A 33 -5.07 -9.12 -14.24
N ILE A 34 -6.35 -9.14 -13.88
CA ILE A 34 -7.46 -9.60 -14.71
C ILE A 34 -8.56 -8.56 -14.64
N GLY A 35 -9.15 -8.24 -15.79
CA GLY A 35 -10.29 -7.32 -15.90
C GLY A 35 -9.89 -5.86 -16.01
N ASP A 36 -10.70 -4.97 -15.45
CA ASP A 36 -10.55 -3.51 -15.52
C ASP A 36 -9.91 -2.98 -14.24
N ILE A 37 -8.65 -2.61 -14.34
CA ILE A 37 -7.82 -2.08 -13.27
C ILE A 37 -7.30 -0.72 -13.73
N THR A 38 -7.46 0.31 -12.91
CA THR A 38 -7.00 1.67 -13.23
C THR A 38 -6.28 2.29 -12.03
N ASN A 39 -5.55 3.36 -12.28
CA ASN A 39 -5.06 4.24 -11.23
C ASN A 39 -6.03 5.43 -11.00
N GLN A 40 -5.66 6.34 -10.08
CA GLN A 40 -6.44 7.53 -9.75
C GLN A 40 -6.63 8.54 -10.91
N LYS A 41 -5.92 8.35 -12.03
CA LYS A 41 -6.06 9.16 -13.27
C LYS A 41 -6.83 8.45 -14.36
N ASP A 42 -7.51 7.33 -14.04
CA ASP A 42 -8.17 6.43 -15.00
C ASP A 42 -7.23 5.82 -16.05
N GLU A 43 -5.91 5.83 -15.80
CA GLU A 43 -4.95 5.12 -16.64
C GLU A 43 -5.04 3.62 -16.37
N LYS A 44 -5.16 2.81 -17.45
CA LYS A 44 -5.27 1.35 -17.34
C LYS A 44 -3.97 0.73 -16.81
N LEU A 45 -4.13 -0.16 -15.84
CA LEU A 45 -3.07 -0.99 -15.30
C LEU A 45 -3.27 -2.44 -15.73
N SER A 46 -2.16 -3.13 -16.01
CA SER A 46 -2.13 -4.54 -16.39
C SER A 46 -0.91 -5.22 -15.79
N THR A 47 -0.81 -6.52 -15.94
CA THR A 47 0.40 -7.26 -15.55
C THR A 47 1.66 -6.61 -16.14
N GLY A 48 2.64 -6.33 -15.30
CA GLY A 48 3.88 -5.62 -15.62
C GLY A 48 3.80 -4.09 -15.45
N SER A 49 2.63 -3.50 -15.21
CA SER A 49 2.50 -2.07 -14.92
C SER A 49 3.25 -1.72 -13.64
N LYS A 50 4.04 -0.64 -13.70
CA LYS A 50 4.77 -0.12 -12.55
C LYS A 50 3.82 0.60 -11.58
N ILE A 51 4.06 0.43 -10.30
CA ILE A 51 3.38 1.14 -9.22
C ILE A 51 4.37 2.13 -8.60
N PHE A 52 3.89 3.32 -8.36
CA PHE A 52 4.67 4.41 -7.82
C PHE A 52 4.11 4.89 -6.47
N TYR A 53 4.96 5.52 -5.69
CA TYR A 53 4.57 6.19 -4.45
C TYR A 53 3.33 7.09 -4.65
N GLY A 54 2.35 6.94 -3.78
CA GLY A 54 1.09 7.69 -3.80
C GLY A 54 0.09 7.23 -4.86
N ASP A 55 0.33 6.10 -5.54
CA ASP A 55 -0.65 5.59 -6.49
C ASP A 55 -1.83 4.96 -5.77
N THR A 56 -3.03 5.24 -6.29
CA THR A 56 -4.27 4.57 -5.93
C THR A 56 -4.62 3.56 -7.01
N ILE A 57 -4.83 2.32 -6.61
CA ILE A 57 -5.23 1.22 -7.49
C ILE A 57 -6.73 0.98 -7.30
N ILE A 58 -7.47 1.08 -8.40
CA ILE A 58 -8.93 0.90 -8.45
C ILE A 58 -9.22 -0.34 -9.26
N VAL A 59 -9.81 -1.33 -8.61
CA VAL A 59 -10.20 -2.61 -9.22
C VAL A 59 -11.71 -2.64 -9.39
N LYS A 60 -12.17 -2.71 -10.64
CA LYS A 60 -13.59 -2.68 -10.99
C LYS A 60 -14.27 -4.04 -10.72
N GLU A 61 -15.54 -4.14 -11.04
CA GLU A 61 -16.30 -5.38 -10.94
C GLU A 61 -15.72 -6.49 -11.84
N LYS A 62 -15.77 -7.74 -11.40
CA LYS A 62 -15.21 -8.94 -12.08
C LYS A 62 -13.72 -8.82 -12.42
N SER A 63 -13.00 -8.07 -11.63
CA SER A 63 -11.57 -7.79 -11.82
C SER A 63 -10.79 -8.11 -10.55
N ASN A 64 -9.49 -8.37 -10.69
CA ASN A 64 -8.58 -8.49 -9.57
C ASN A 64 -7.16 -8.06 -9.97
N ALA A 65 -6.38 -7.61 -8.99
CA ALA A 65 -4.99 -7.27 -9.17
C ALA A 65 -4.13 -7.88 -8.06
N GLN A 66 -2.97 -8.37 -8.41
CA GLN A 66 -1.92 -8.71 -7.47
C GLN A 66 -0.76 -7.73 -7.65
N ILE A 67 -0.36 -7.07 -6.58
CA ILE A 67 0.73 -6.11 -6.55
C ILE A 67 1.87 -6.75 -5.76
N LEU A 68 3.07 -6.66 -6.28
CA LEU A 68 4.30 -7.05 -5.57
C LEU A 68 5.14 -5.79 -5.34
N LEU A 69 5.35 -5.44 -4.08
CA LEU A 69 6.20 -4.32 -3.68
C LEU A 69 7.67 -4.73 -3.62
N LEU A 70 8.58 -3.76 -3.56
CA LEU A 70 10.03 -3.98 -3.57
C LEU A 70 10.54 -4.72 -2.32
N ASP A 71 9.81 -4.66 -1.20
CA ASP A 71 10.12 -5.40 0.03
C ASP A 71 9.51 -6.80 0.06
N GLU A 72 9.01 -7.29 -1.08
CA GLU A 72 8.30 -8.58 -1.23
C GLU A 72 6.91 -8.63 -0.56
N THR A 73 6.36 -7.52 -0.08
CA THR A 73 4.96 -7.47 0.34
C THR A 73 4.07 -7.72 -0.88
N ALA A 74 3.17 -8.70 -0.78
CA ALA A 74 2.20 -9.01 -1.83
C ALA A 74 0.79 -8.58 -1.40
N LEU A 75 0.14 -7.77 -2.25
CA LEU A 75 -1.22 -7.26 -2.05
C LEU A 75 -2.12 -7.85 -3.13
N THR A 76 -3.13 -8.63 -2.75
CA THR A 76 -4.17 -9.09 -3.68
C THR A 76 -5.41 -8.25 -3.48
N VAL A 77 -5.75 -7.45 -4.47
CA VAL A 77 -6.88 -6.51 -4.47
C VAL A 77 -8.03 -7.13 -5.24
N GLY A 78 -9.13 -7.37 -4.56
CA GLY A 78 -10.34 -7.96 -5.11
C GLY A 78 -11.18 -6.95 -5.90
N GLU A 79 -12.28 -7.40 -6.46
CA GLU A 79 -13.22 -6.54 -7.19
C GLU A 79 -13.84 -5.46 -6.32
N LYS A 80 -14.24 -4.34 -6.93
CA LYS A 80 -14.86 -3.18 -6.26
C LYS A 80 -14.02 -2.64 -5.11
N SER A 81 -12.69 -2.66 -5.29
CA SER A 81 -11.74 -2.25 -4.26
C SER A 81 -10.96 -1.00 -4.68
N GLU A 82 -10.62 -0.20 -3.69
CA GLU A 82 -9.78 0.99 -3.82
C GLU A 82 -8.69 0.95 -2.75
N LEU A 83 -7.43 0.83 -3.20
CA LEU A 83 -6.23 0.76 -2.38
C LEU A 83 -5.25 1.86 -2.77
N THR A 84 -4.78 2.63 -1.80
CA THR A 84 -3.70 3.62 -1.98
C THR A 84 -2.45 3.18 -1.24
N ILE A 85 -1.27 3.33 -1.85
CA ILE A 85 0.01 3.21 -1.16
C ILE A 85 0.46 4.61 -0.74
N ASP A 86 0.14 4.98 0.50
CA ASP A 86 0.33 6.35 1.03
C ASP A 86 1.80 6.68 1.31
N ASP A 87 2.57 5.68 1.77
CA ASP A 87 3.97 5.83 2.12
C ASP A 87 4.72 4.51 1.87
N PHE A 88 5.89 4.58 1.28
CA PHE A 88 6.76 3.45 1.05
C PHE A 88 8.22 3.91 1.05
N VAL A 89 8.96 3.41 2.02
CA VAL A 89 10.41 3.58 2.10
C VAL A 89 11.01 2.21 2.34
N TYR A 90 12.03 1.82 1.58
CA TYR A 90 12.68 0.53 1.73
C TYR A 90 14.15 0.59 1.36
N ASP A 91 14.99 0.14 2.26
CA ASP A 91 16.42 -0.08 2.03
C ASP A 91 16.65 -1.60 1.85
N PRO A 92 16.99 -2.06 0.65
CA PRO A 92 17.18 -3.48 0.38
C PRO A 92 18.43 -4.08 1.05
N GLU A 93 19.42 -3.27 1.43
CA GLU A 93 20.63 -3.74 2.10
C GLU A 93 20.36 -4.04 3.58
N THR A 94 19.70 -3.12 4.25
CA THR A 94 19.36 -3.24 5.69
C THR A 94 18.01 -3.90 5.94
N LYS A 95 17.15 -3.98 4.90
CA LYS A 95 15.75 -4.43 4.96
C LYS A 95 14.87 -3.55 5.88
N VAL A 96 15.37 -2.40 6.24
CA VAL A 96 14.63 -1.42 7.03
C VAL A 96 13.74 -0.61 6.12
N GLY A 97 12.56 -0.28 6.59
CA GLY A 97 11.62 0.51 5.81
C GLY A 97 10.32 0.78 6.53
N LYS A 98 9.36 1.34 5.77
CA LYS A 98 8.02 1.65 6.25
C LYS A 98 7.03 1.53 5.10
N ILE A 99 5.87 0.95 5.38
CA ILE A 99 4.73 0.91 4.47
C ILE A 99 3.51 1.50 5.17
N VAL A 100 2.86 2.44 4.52
CA VAL A 100 1.52 2.90 4.91
C VAL A 100 0.62 2.76 3.69
N SER A 101 -0.49 2.06 3.85
CA SER A 101 -1.51 1.92 2.80
C SER A 101 -2.90 2.20 3.36
N SER A 102 -3.80 2.66 2.51
CA SER A 102 -5.20 2.95 2.84
C SER A 102 -6.13 2.11 1.99
N ILE A 103 -7.02 1.36 2.62
CA ILE A 103 -8.09 0.61 1.95
C ILE A 103 -9.39 1.36 2.19
N LYS A 104 -9.87 2.05 1.16
CA LYS A 104 -11.10 2.84 1.25
C LYS A 104 -12.35 1.98 1.13
N LEU A 105 -12.29 0.96 0.28
CA LEU A 105 -13.41 0.05 -0.01
C LEU A 105 -12.89 -1.27 -0.55
N GLY A 106 -13.65 -2.33 -0.34
CA GLY A 106 -13.46 -3.65 -0.96
C GLY A 106 -12.61 -4.61 -0.15
N THR A 107 -12.02 -5.58 -0.80
CA THR A 107 -11.28 -6.68 -0.18
C THR A 107 -9.83 -6.66 -0.61
N VAL A 108 -8.92 -6.62 0.36
CA VAL A 108 -7.48 -6.73 0.13
C VAL A 108 -6.89 -7.81 1.02
N ARG A 109 -6.19 -8.78 0.41
CA ARG A 109 -5.37 -9.77 1.10
C ARG A 109 -3.92 -9.32 1.06
N ILE A 110 -3.25 -9.39 2.18
CA ILE A 110 -1.89 -8.90 2.36
C ILE A 110 -1.03 -10.04 2.90
N ILE A 111 0.06 -10.33 2.18
CA ILE A 111 1.16 -11.17 2.66
C ILE A 111 2.32 -10.23 2.93
N THR A 112 2.75 -10.16 4.17
CA THR A 112 3.77 -9.21 4.59
C THR A 112 5.16 -9.59 4.11
N GLY A 113 5.91 -8.60 3.65
CA GLY A 113 7.30 -8.73 3.18
C GLY A 113 8.35 -8.48 4.25
N GLU A 114 9.54 -8.05 3.83
CA GLU A 114 10.72 -7.93 4.69
C GLU A 114 10.58 -6.80 5.73
N ILE A 115 9.94 -5.67 5.39
CA ILE A 115 9.78 -4.52 6.30
C ILE A 115 9.06 -4.92 7.58
N SER A 116 7.96 -5.65 7.47
CA SER A 116 7.14 -6.01 8.64
C SER A 116 7.75 -7.11 9.50
N LYS A 117 8.67 -7.91 8.94
CA LYS A 117 9.42 -8.93 9.69
C LYS A 117 10.38 -8.28 10.69
N GLN A 118 10.93 -7.12 10.36
CA GLN A 118 11.86 -6.39 11.22
C GLN A 118 11.13 -5.68 12.37
N ASN A 119 10.06 -4.97 12.07
CA ASN A 119 9.25 -4.27 13.06
C ASN A 119 7.77 -4.22 12.63
N PRO A 120 6.84 -4.72 13.49
CA PRO A 120 5.41 -4.73 13.19
C PRO A 120 4.82 -3.32 12.96
N ASP A 121 5.37 -2.30 13.60
CA ASP A 121 4.88 -0.92 13.47
C ASP A 121 5.26 -0.29 12.12
N ASN A 122 6.14 -0.94 11.38
CA ASN A 122 6.60 -0.45 10.06
C ASN A 122 5.63 -0.78 8.92
N LEU A 123 4.64 -1.66 9.12
CA LEU A 123 3.55 -1.87 8.19
C LEU A 123 2.24 -1.44 8.83
N ASN A 124 1.64 -0.40 8.28
CA ASN A 124 0.37 0.15 8.75
C ASN A 124 -0.64 0.19 7.60
N VAL A 125 -1.77 -0.50 7.79
CA VAL A 125 -2.90 -0.46 6.87
C VAL A 125 -4.04 0.33 7.51
N LYS A 126 -4.41 1.43 6.89
CA LYS A 126 -5.52 2.28 7.32
C LYS A 126 -6.81 1.82 6.65
N VAL A 127 -7.88 1.85 7.42
CA VAL A 127 -9.26 1.68 6.96
C VAL A 127 -10.08 2.87 7.45
N PRO A 128 -11.28 3.14 6.94
CA PRO A 128 -12.06 4.32 7.31
C PRO A 128 -12.24 4.50 8.84
N THR A 129 -12.33 3.40 9.55
CA THR A 129 -12.63 3.39 11.00
C THR A 129 -11.49 2.91 11.88
N GLY A 130 -10.28 2.79 11.34
CA GLY A 130 -9.16 2.31 12.17
C GLY A 130 -7.87 2.04 11.42
N SER A 131 -7.00 1.28 12.05
CA SER A 131 -5.69 0.90 11.50
C SER A 131 -5.25 -0.49 11.93
N ILE A 132 -4.43 -1.11 11.10
CA ILE A 132 -3.89 -2.45 11.32
C ILE A 132 -2.36 -2.38 11.23
N GLY A 133 -1.68 -2.75 12.31
CA GLY A 133 -0.25 -3.07 12.28
C GLY A 133 -0.06 -4.58 12.13
N ALA A 134 0.88 -5.00 11.30
CA ALA A 134 1.08 -6.42 11.01
C ALA A 134 2.54 -6.83 11.10
N ARG A 135 2.81 -7.98 11.73
CA ARG A 135 4.13 -8.59 11.79
C ARG A 135 4.12 -10.00 11.27
N GLY A 136 4.91 -10.22 10.16
CA GLY A 136 5.26 -11.56 9.69
C GLY A 136 4.06 -12.45 9.41
N THR A 137 2.99 -11.93 8.78
CA THR A 137 1.74 -12.67 8.66
C THR A 137 1.04 -12.44 7.32
N GLU A 138 0.03 -13.25 7.09
CA GLU A 138 -0.95 -13.10 6.05
C GLU A 138 -2.30 -12.75 6.65
N PHE A 139 -2.98 -11.77 6.09
CA PHE A 139 -4.29 -11.33 6.56
C PHE A 139 -5.14 -10.76 5.44
N ALA A 140 -6.44 -10.71 5.66
CA ALA A 140 -7.41 -10.09 4.77
C ALA A 140 -8.12 -8.94 5.48
N VAL A 141 -8.42 -7.90 4.73
CA VAL A 141 -9.21 -6.75 5.12
C VAL A 141 -10.39 -6.64 4.18
N VAL A 142 -11.59 -6.56 4.71
CA VAL A 142 -12.82 -6.30 3.98
C VAL A 142 -13.42 -5.00 4.50
N THR A 143 -13.44 -3.96 3.67
CA THR A 143 -14.02 -2.66 4.00
C THR A 143 -15.31 -2.46 3.22
N GLU A 144 -16.42 -2.29 3.93
CA GLU A 144 -17.75 -2.09 3.38
C GLU A 144 -18.06 -0.57 3.23
N SER A 145 -19.06 -0.24 2.40
CA SER A 145 -19.45 1.15 2.13
C SER A 145 -20.06 1.87 3.34
N ASN A 146 -20.44 1.16 4.39
CA ASN A 146 -20.99 1.68 5.64
C ASN A 146 -19.93 1.94 6.71
N ASN A 147 -18.67 2.11 6.32
CA ASN A 147 -17.53 2.31 7.22
C ASN A 147 -17.30 1.15 8.19
N LYS A 148 -17.70 -0.05 7.85
CA LYS A 148 -17.40 -1.26 8.60
C LYS A 148 -16.23 -1.98 7.96
N SER A 149 -15.20 -2.29 8.75
CA SER A 149 -14.04 -3.05 8.28
C SER A 149 -13.89 -4.32 9.10
N THR A 150 -13.75 -5.45 8.41
CA THR A 150 -13.47 -6.76 9.00
C THR A 150 -12.04 -7.16 8.69
N ILE A 151 -11.25 -7.46 9.69
CA ILE A 151 -9.85 -7.85 9.60
C ILE A 151 -9.70 -9.29 10.05
N ILE A 152 -9.13 -10.15 9.22
CA ILE A 152 -9.03 -11.59 9.46
C ILE A 152 -7.57 -12.01 9.41
N LEU A 153 -7.05 -12.61 10.48
CA LEU A 153 -5.73 -13.23 10.47
C LEU A 153 -5.81 -14.58 9.74
N LEU A 154 -5.06 -14.74 8.67
CA LEU A 154 -5.00 -15.96 7.87
C LEU A 154 -3.85 -16.87 8.30
N GLY A 155 -2.73 -16.31 8.74
CA GLY A 155 -1.59 -17.07 9.29
C GLY A 155 -0.21 -16.54 8.87
N PRO A 156 0.90 -17.13 9.38
CA PRO A 156 0.93 -18.11 10.46
C PRO A 156 0.57 -17.50 11.81
N GLY A 157 -0.03 -18.29 12.70
CA GLY A 157 -0.31 -17.86 14.05
C GLY A 157 0.84 -18.16 15.02
N LYS A 158 0.68 -17.74 16.28
CA LYS A 158 1.69 -17.85 17.34
C LYS A 158 2.19 -19.28 17.58
N ASN A 159 1.36 -20.26 17.32
CA ASN A 159 1.66 -21.69 17.58
C ASN A 159 1.91 -22.46 16.27
N ASN A 160 2.40 -21.82 15.22
CA ASN A 160 2.72 -22.54 13.98
C ASN A 160 3.87 -23.53 14.21
N THR A 161 3.75 -24.70 13.59
CA THR A 161 4.74 -25.79 13.68
C THR A 161 5.72 -25.81 12.51
N LEU A 162 5.62 -24.86 11.57
CA LEU A 162 6.38 -24.80 10.34
C LEU A 162 7.69 -23.99 10.46
N GLY A 163 8.05 -23.56 11.67
CA GLY A 163 9.25 -22.74 11.91
C GLY A 163 9.15 -21.30 11.36
N MET A 164 7.97 -20.88 10.94
CA MET A 164 7.73 -19.52 10.47
C MET A 164 7.62 -18.55 11.66
N ILE A 165 7.97 -17.28 11.43
CA ILE A 165 7.80 -16.23 12.45
C ILE A 165 6.31 -16.12 12.79
N PRO A 166 5.92 -16.20 14.09
CA PRO A 166 4.53 -16.04 14.49
C PRO A 166 3.99 -14.68 14.08
N GLY A 167 2.89 -14.69 13.32
CA GLY A 167 2.20 -13.48 12.91
C GLY A 167 1.34 -12.90 14.00
N VAL A 168 1.28 -11.59 14.09
CA VAL A 168 0.40 -10.83 14.96
C VAL A 168 -0.17 -9.67 14.16
N LEU A 169 -1.50 -9.45 14.30
CA LEU A 169 -2.15 -8.23 13.84
C LEU A 169 -2.59 -7.43 15.05
N LYS A 170 -2.21 -6.18 15.10
CA LYS A 170 -2.74 -5.19 16.05
C LYS A 170 -3.79 -4.35 15.34
N VAL A 171 -5.05 -4.52 15.69
CA VAL A 171 -6.17 -3.76 15.12
C VAL A 171 -6.58 -2.68 16.12
N SER A 172 -6.71 -1.43 15.64
CA SER A 172 -7.09 -0.29 16.48
C SER A 172 -8.18 0.54 15.81
N ASP A 173 -9.13 1.02 16.63
CA ASP A 173 -10.14 2.01 16.27
C ASP A 173 -9.71 3.45 16.59
N GLY A 174 -8.45 3.63 17.01
CA GLY A 174 -7.90 4.92 17.44
C GLY A 174 -8.00 5.16 18.95
N PHE A 175 -8.89 4.46 19.67
CA PHE A 175 -9.07 4.54 21.13
C PHE A 175 -8.65 3.25 21.81
N ASN A 176 -9.04 2.12 21.21
CA ASN A 176 -8.75 0.77 21.72
C ASN A 176 -7.94 -0.01 20.70
N SER A 177 -7.32 -1.09 21.14
CA SER A 177 -6.65 -2.03 20.26
C SER A 177 -6.82 -3.47 20.74
N VAL A 178 -6.82 -4.40 19.77
CA VAL A 178 -6.85 -5.84 19.99
C VAL A 178 -5.78 -6.53 19.14
N ASP A 179 -5.12 -7.55 19.73
CA ASP A 179 -4.17 -8.38 19.03
C ASP A 179 -4.83 -9.67 18.52
N LEU A 180 -4.79 -9.90 17.22
CA LEU A 180 -5.16 -11.17 16.61
C LEU A 180 -3.91 -12.03 16.48
N THR A 181 -3.90 -13.18 17.19
CA THR A 181 -2.71 -14.07 17.28
C THR A 181 -3.00 -15.49 16.80
N LYS A 182 -4.23 -15.80 16.43
CA LYS A 182 -4.66 -17.13 15.98
C LYS A 182 -5.28 -17.04 14.58
N PRO A 183 -4.85 -17.87 13.62
CA PRO A 183 -5.47 -17.94 12.30
C PRO A 183 -6.97 -18.21 12.40
N GLY A 184 -7.75 -17.58 11.51
CA GLY A 184 -9.21 -17.63 11.50
C GLY A 184 -9.89 -16.66 12.46
N PHE A 185 -9.17 -16.01 13.36
CA PHE A 185 -9.75 -14.97 14.23
C PHE A 185 -9.87 -13.67 13.45
N GLN A 186 -10.92 -12.94 13.77
CA GLN A 186 -11.23 -11.66 13.14
C GLN A 186 -11.54 -10.58 14.17
N SER A 187 -11.30 -9.33 13.75
CA SER A 187 -11.77 -8.12 14.43
C SER A 187 -12.66 -7.33 13.49
N VAL A 188 -13.66 -6.67 14.02
CA VAL A 188 -14.54 -5.77 13.27
C VAL A 188 -14.41 -4.38 13.87
N VAL A 189 -14.13 -3.40 13.02
CA VAL A 189 -14.06 -1.99 13.37
C VAL A 189 -15.16 -1.26 12.62
N PHE A 190 -15.92 -0.44 13.31
CA PHE A 190 -17.04 0.33 12.76
C PHE A 190 -17.23 1.63 13.55
N GLU A 191 -17.86 2.64 12.93
CA GLU A 191 -18.29 3.87 13.59
C GLU A 191 -19.44 3.62 14.57
#